data_ada6d8d73168055fb43be1662cad6069
#
_entry.id   ada6d8d73168055fb43be1662cad6069
#
_cell.length_a   1.000
_cell.length_b   1.000
_cell.length_c   1.000
_cell.angle_alpha   90.00
_cell.angle_beta   90.00
_cell.angle_gamma   90.00
#
_symmetry.space_group_name_H-M   'P 1'
#
loop_
_entity.id
_entity.type
_entity.pdbx_description
1 polymer ?
#
loop_
_entity_poly.entity_id
_entity_poly.type
_entity_poly.pdbx_seq_one_letter_code
_entity_poly.pdbx_strand_id
1 'polypeptide(L)'
;GLKVTGIEIQEKYAKLARFNSRFNNLPLKVLRCDITNLPIEAKTQVFDYVVLNPPFNPVFNESHATENEKYLSKNEGTPNLSGWLDIAITRCKPRGELVIIHKVERLAQILNSISCRIGDIKILPLTSFKNQKAKRILIKGCKGTRGPLVLLPPQVLHKKHVRPGYETTYSKEIEKVLRKGKKLNF
;
A
#
# COMPACT_ATOMS: atom_id res chain seq x y z
N GLY A 1 -19.70 7.71 -0.52
CA GLY A 1 -18.28 7.45 -0.76
C GLY A 1 -17.48 7.47 0.54
N LEU A 2 -16.22 7.05 0.50
CA LEU A 2 -15.33 7.08 1.66
C LEU A 2 -14.76 8.49 1.86
N LYS A 3 -14.62 8.92 3.12
CA LYS A 3 -13.80 10.08 3.47
C LYS A 3 -12.34 9.64 3.56
N VAL A 4 -11.49 10.15 2.68
CA VAL A 4 -10.10 9.71 2.56
C VAL A 4 -9.15 10.80 3.09
N THR A 5 -8.16 10.39 3.89
CA THR A 5 -7.03 11.24 4.27
C THR A 5 -5.75 10.60 3.73
N GLY A 6 -5.04 11.30 2.87
CA GLY A 6 -3.75 10.89 2.33
C GLY A 6 -2.60 11.64 3.00
N ILE A 7 -1.48 10.94 3.23
CA ILE A 7 -0.24 11.51 3.76
C ILE A 7 0.81 11.41 2.65
N GLU A 8 1.45 12.52 2.34
CA GLU A 8 2.49 12.60 1.32
C GLU A 8 3.56 13.60 1.76
N ILE A 9 4.81 13.17 1.78
CA ILE A 9 5.94 14.01 2.19
C ILE A 9 6.38 14.96 1.06
N GLN A 10 6.28 14.52 -0.20
CA GLN A 10 6.74 15.29 -1.35
C GLN A 10 5.69 16.29 -1.79
N GLU A 11 6.08 17.56 -1.81
CA GLU A 11 5.18 18.68 -2.16
C GLU A 11 4.54 18.52 -3.54
N LYS A 12 5.33 18.10 -4.53
CA LYS A 12 4.88 17.89 -5.92
C LYS A 12 3.70 16.90 -5.96
N TYR A 13 3.84 15.76 -5.29
CA TYR A 13 2.79 14.72 -5.28
C TYR A 13 1.62 15.09 -4.40
N ALA A 14 1.82 15.82 -3.30
CA ALA A 14 0.74 16.35 -2.50
C ALA A 14 -0.12 17.36 -3.29
N LYS A 15 0.52 18.24 -4.10
CA LYS A 15 -0.18 19.16 -5.01
C LYS A 15 -0.97 18.39 -6.08
N LEU A 16 -0.34 17.38 -6.70
CA LEU A 16 -0.99 16.54 -7.71
C LEU A 16 -2.19 15.78 -7.14
N ALA A 17 -2.06 15.21 -5.95
CA ALA A 17 -3.18 14.53 -5.28
C ALA A 17 -4.35 15.46 -5.00
N ARG A 18 -4.10 16.69 -4.54
CA ARG A 18 -5.15 17.70 -4.35
C ARG A 18 -5.80 18.12 -5.66
N PHE A 19 -5.01 18.28 -6.72
CA PHE A 19 -5.52 18.57 -8.06
C PHE A 19 -6.44 17.45 -8.55
N ASN A 20 -5.98 16.19 -8.49
CA ASN A 20 -6.77 15.02 -8.90
C ASN A 20 -8.06 14.87 -8.07
N SER A 21 -8.01 15.15 -6.78
CA SER A 21 -9.19 15.14 -5.91
C SER A 21 -10.25 16.13 -6.41
N ARG A 22 -9.86 17.37 -6.71
CA ARG A 22 -10.76 18.40 -7.23
C ARG A 22 -11.27 18.07 -8.63
N PHE A 23 -10.36 17.67 -9.52
CA PHE A 23 -10.69 17.34 -10.91
C PHE A 23 -11.71 16.19 -11.02
N ASN A 24 -11.63 15.22 -10.13
CA ASN A 24 -12.54 14.06 -10.11
C ASN A 24 -13.70 14.20 -9.09
N ASN A 25 -13.86 15.36 -8.43
CA ASN A 25 -14.87 15.58 -7.39
C ASN A 25 -14.84 14.50 -6.27
N LEU A 26 -13.64 14.08 -5.85
CA LEU A 26 -13.46 13.07 -4.81
C LEU A 26 -13.10 13.73 -3.46
N PRO A 27 -13.73 13.34 -2.34
CA PRO A 27 -13.45 13.91 -1.02
C PRO A 27 -12.13 13.35 -0.46
N LEU A 28 -11.00 13.95 -0.84
CA LEU A 28 -9.66 13.59 -0.37
C LEU A 28 -9.02 14.76 0.39
N LYS A 29 -8.74 14.56 1.68
CA LYS A 29 -7.88 15.46 2.47
C LYS A 29 -6.43 15.01 2.29
N VAL A 30 -5.54 15.91 1.84
CA VAL A 30 -4.10 15.60 1.67
C VAL A 30 -3.30 16.38 2.71
N LEU A 31 -2.62 15.67 3.60
CA LEU A 31 -1.66 16.20 4.56
C LEU A 31 -0.25 16.08 3.99
N ARG A 32 0.42 17.22 3.81
CA ARG A 32 1.84 17.23 3.45
C ARG A 32 2.67 17.15 4.73
N CYS A 33 3.12 15.97 5.08
CA CYS A 33 3.97 15.76 6.24
C CYS A 33 4.74 14.44 6.14
N ASP A 34 5.77 14.31 6.96
CA ASP A 34 6.43 13.04 7.20
C ASP A 34 5.53 12.17 8.08
N ILE A 35 5.40 10.88 7.73
CA ILE A 35 4.61 9.93 8.50
C ILE A 35 5.14 9.72 9.93
N THR A 36 6.45 9.93 10.14
CA THR A 36 7.07 9.88 11.47
C THR A 36 6.77 11.10 12.31
N ASN A 37 6.45 12.22 11.67
CA ASN A 37 6.15 13.49 12.32
C ASN A 37 4.78 14.03 11.90
N LEU A 38 3.75 13.26 12.18
CA LEU A 38 2.37 13.64 11.89
C LEU A 38 1.95 14.88 12.72
N PRO A 39 1.15 15.81 12.15
CA PRO A 39 0.51 16.87 12.92
C PRO A 39 -0.44 16.28 13.96
N ILE A 40 -0.71 17.04 15.04
CA ILE A 40 -1.46 16.56 16.21
C ILE A 40 -2.82 15.97 15.82
N GLU A 41 -3.53 16.61 14.87
CA GLU A 41 -4.84 16.16 14.40
C GLU A 41 -4.76 14.77 13.69
N ALA A 42 -3.65 14.49 13.03
CA ALA A 42 -3.43 13.19 12.39
C ALA A 42 -2.90 12.14 13.37
N LYS A 43 -2.16 12.56 14.42
CA LYS A 43 -1.70 11.67 15.50
C LYS A 43 -2.83 11.11 16.35
N THR A 44 -3.91 11.86 16.53
CA THR A 44 -5.08 11.46 17.34
C THR A 44 -6.14 10.74 16.51
N GLN A 45 -6.16 10.95 15.20
CA GLN A 45 -7.18 10.38 14.32
C GLN A 45 -6.91 8.90 14.04
N VAL A 46 -7.97 8.08 14.10
CA VAL A 46 -7.96 6.66 13.73
C VAL A 46 -9.01 6.40 12.64
N PHE A 47 -8.77 5.37 11.82
CA PHE A 47 -9.51 5.11 10.60
C PHE A 47 -10.08 3.69 10.58
N ASP A 48 -11.22 3.52 9.92
CA ASP A 48 -11.84 2.20 9.69
C ASP A 48 -11.01 1.38 8.71
N TYR A 49 -10.34 2.05 7.76
CA TYR A 49 -9.43 1.45 6.78
C TYR A 49 -8.12 2.20 6.75
N VAL A 50 -7.00 1.48 6.83
CA VAL A 50 -5.66 2.02 6.62
C VAL A 50 -5.02 1.27 5.46
N VAL A 51 -4.64 2.01 4.41
CA VAL A 51 -4.04 1.43 3.20
C VAL A 51 -2.63 2.00 3.05
N LEU A 52 -1.64 1.13 2.82
CA LEU A 52 -0.26 1.57 2.66
C LEU A 52 0.47 0.82 1.56
N ASN A 53 1.35 1.57 0.89
CA ASN A 53 2.32 1.09 -0.07
C ASN A 53 3.70 1.61 0.33
N PRO A 54 4.34 1.01 1.34
CA PRO A 54 5.64 1.48 1.84
C PRO A 54 6.72 1.41 0.76
N PRO A 55 7.81 2.18 0.87
CA PRO A 55 8.95 2.07 -0.04
C PRO A 55 9.48 0.64 -0.13
N PHE A 56 9.75 0.17 -1.37
CA PHE A 56 10.14 -1.22 -1.61
C PHE A 56 11.61 -1.52 -1.33
N ASN A 57 12.47 -0.51 -1.38
CA ASN A 57 13.90 -0.70 -1.21
C ASN A 57 14.29 -0.28 0.22
N PRO A 58 15.07 -1.12 0.92
CA PRO A 58 15.80 -0.60 2.07
C PRO A 58 16.79 0.44 1.54
N VAL A 59 17.00 1.48 2.32
CA VAL A 59 17.87 2.62 2.05
C VAL A 59 19.37 2.23 1.81
N PHE A 60 19.70 0.97 1.68
CA PHE A 60 21.07 0.46 1.68
C PHE A 60 21.66 0.06 0.32
N ASN A 61 21.00 0.26 -0.81
CA ASN A 61 21.65 0.03 -2.12
C ASN A 61 22.07 1.36 -2.76
N GLU A 62 23.25 1.83 -2.40
CA GLU A 62 23.84 3.08 -2.93
C GLU A 62 24.13 3.09 -4.43
N SER A 63 24.08 1.93 -5.11
CA SER A 63 24.54 1.82 -6.51
C SER A 63 23.49 2.18 -7.58
N HIS A 64 22.19 2.26 -7.26
CA HIS A 64 21.11 2.53 -8.22
C HIS A 64 20.04 3.53 -7.74
N ALA A 65 20.28 4.22 -6.63
CA ALA A 65 19.34 5.20 -6.12
C ALA A 65 19.53 6.56 -6.85
N THR A 66 18.42 7.17 -7.27
CA THR A 66 18.44 8.56 -7.76
C THR A 66 18.88 9.52 -6.65
N GLU A 67 19.34 10.72 -7.00
CA GLU A 67 19.76 11.73 -6.01
C GLU A 67 18.66 12.03 -4.97
N ASN A 68 17.40 12.03 -5.37
CA ASN A 68 16.26 12.22 -4.46
C ASN A 68 16.05 11.04 -3.52
N GLU A 69 16.24 9.80 -3.99
CA GLU A 69 16.18 8.61 -3.14
C GLU A 69 17.32 8.57 -2.15
N LYS A 70 18.53 9.00 -2.56
CA LYS A 70 19.70 9.18 -1.70
C LYS A 70 19.49 10.29 -0.67
N TYR A 71 18.83 11.38 -1.04
CA TYR A 71 18.53 12.48 -0.10
C TYR A 71 17.52 12.06 0.97
N LEU A 72 16.46 11.33 0.60
CA LEU A 72 15.48 10.79 1.54
C LEU A 72 16.08 9.71 2.45
N SER A 73 17.12 9.01 1.98
CA SER A 73 17.79 7.95 2.72
C SER A 73 18.82 8.45 3.73
N LYS A 74 19.40 9.61 3.50
CA LYS A 74 20.42 10.23 4.38
C LYS A 74 19.82 11.03 5.52
N ASN A 75 18.54 11.40 5.45
CA ASN A 75 17.87 12.06 6.55
C ASN A 75 17.47 11.01 7.59
N GLU A 76 18.06 11.08 8.76
CA GLU A 76 17.65 10.39 9.98
C GLU A 76 16.14 10.60 10.17
N GLY A 77 15.31 9.60 9.89
CA GLY A 77 13.86 9.75 10.06
C GLY A 77 12.98 8.88 9.18
N THR A 78 13.47 8.36 8.06
CA THR A 78 12.64 7.46 7.26
C THR A 78 12.49 6.11 7.98
N PRO A 79 11.28 5.73 8.44
CA PRO A 79 11.10 4.50 9.19
C PRO A 79 11.41 3.30 8.27
N ASN A 80 12.00 2.26 8.86
CA ASN A 80 12.07 0.96 8.20
C ASN A 80 10.66 0.39 8.02
N LEU A 81 10.53 -0.73 7.30
CA LEU A 81 9.22 -1.34 7.02
C LEU A 81 8.39 -1.60 8.30
N SER A 82 9.03 -2.08 9.37
CA SER A 82 8.35 -2.32 10.65
C SER A 82 7.80 -1.03 11.26
N GLY A 83 8.55 0.06 11.20
CA GLY A 83 8.09 1.37 11.66
C GLY A 83 6.89 1.91 10.87
N TRP A 84 6.89 1.71 9.54
CA TRP A 84 5.72 2.02 8.70
C TRP A 84 4.48 1.23 9.14
N LEU A 85 4.65 -0.07 9.40
CA LEU A 85 3.57 -0.94 9.85
C LEU A 85 3.06 -0.56 11.24
N ASP A 86 3.95 -0.21 12.17
CA ASP A 86 3.58 0.23 13.52
C ASP A 86 2.73 1.50 13.49
N ILE A 87 3.14 2.48 12.70
CA ILE A 87 2.36 3.72 12.51
C ILE A 87 0.98 3.39 11.92
N ALA A 88 0.93 2.58 10.85
CA ALA A 88 -0.32 2.19 10.20
C ALA A 88 -1.28 1.47 11.15
N ILE A 89 -0.78 0.50 11.92
CA ILE A 89 -1.59 -0.24 12.90
C ILE A 89 -2.10 0.69 14.00
N THR A 90 -1.28 1.65 14.44
CA THR A 90 -1.68 2.64 15.44
C THR A 90 -2.81 3.53 14.92
N ARG A 91 -2.81 3.88 13.63
CA ARG A 91 -3.87 4.68 12.98
C ARG A 91 -5.12 3.87 12.63
N CYS A 92 -5.08 2.55 12.71
CA CYS A 92 -6.23 1.70 12.48
C CYS A 92 -7.10 1.61 13.74
N LYS A 93 -8.42 1.78 13.63
CA LYS A 93 -9.37 1.56 14.74
C LYS A 93 -9.32 0.11 15.23
N PRO A 94 -9.72 -0.18 16.48
CA PRO A 94 -10.09 -1.54 16.85
C PRO A 94 -11.14 -2.10 15.87
N ARG A 95 -10.96 -3.30 15.38
CA ARG A 95 -11.80 -3.95 14.34
C ARG A 95 -11.74 -3.27 12.96
N GLY A 96 -10.88 -2.28 12.79
CA GLY A 96 -10.60 -1.68 11.48
C GLY A 96 -9.69 -2.57 10.62
N GLU A 97 -9.68 -2.33 9.32
CA GLU A 97 -8.95 -3.12 8.33
C GLU A 97 -7.63 -2.43 7.94
N LEU A 98 -6.56 -3.21 7.95
CA LEU A 98 -5.24 -2.83 7.42
C LEU A 98 -5.05 -3.49 6.06
N VAL A 99 -4.68 -2.72 5.03
CA VAL A 99 -4.38 -3.21 3.68
C VAL A 99 -2.98 -2.77 3.27
N ILE A 100 -2.14 -3.73 2.89
CA ILE A 100 -0.74 -3.50 2.52
C ILE A 100 -0.50 -4.06 1.12
N ILE A 101 0.17 -3.29 0.26
CA ILE A 101 0.78 -3.82 -0.97
C ILE A 101 2.29 -3.79 -0.83
N HIS A 102 2.97 -4.90 -1.15
CA HIS A 102 4.43 -4.97 -1.08
C HIS A 102 5.01 -6.06 -2.01
N LYS A 103 6.36 -6.13 -2.11
CA LYS A 103 7.07 -7.23 -2.75
C LYS A 103 6.91 -8.53 -1.92
N VAL A 104 6.84 -9.69 -2.61
CA VAL A 104 6.70 -11.01 -1.97
C VAL A 104 7.87 -11.30 -1.02
N GLU A 105 9.08 -10.87 -1.36
CA GLU A 105 10.30 -11.10 -0.57
C GLU A 105 10.23 -10.52 0.85
N ARG A 106 9.32 -9.59 1.08
CA ARG A 106 9.09 -8.97 2.40
C ARG A 106 7.95 -9.61 3.20
N LEU A 107 7.31 -10.65 2.67
CA LEU A 107 6.15 -11.27 3.31
C LEU A 107 6.44 -11.71 4.75
N ALA A 108 7.54 -12.44 4.98
CA ALA A 108 7.91 -12.92 6.32
C ALA A 108 8.10 -11.74 7.30
N GLN A 109 8.80 -10.68 6.88
CA GLN A 109 9.01 -9.49 7.70
C GLN A 109 7.68 -8.79 8.04
N ILE A 110 6.77 -8.66 7.05
CA ILE A 110 5.45 -8.05 7.27
C ILE A 110 4.66 -8.87 8.28
N LEU A 111 4.56 -10.19 8.08
CA LEU A 111 3.80 -11.06 8.98
C LEU A 111 4.35 -11.01 10.42
N ASN A 112 5.67 -11.05 10.59
CA ASN A 112 6.29 -10.91 11.92
C ASN A 112 5.93 -9.58 12.60
N SER A 113 5.81 -8.51 11.83
CA SER A 113 5.49 -7.19 12.39
C SER A 113 4.01 -7.02 12.75
N ILE A 114 3.09 -7.73 12.08
CA ILE A 114 1.66 -7.49 12.26
C ILE A 114 0.92 -8.57 13.05
N SER A 115 1.41 -9.83 13.09
CA SER A 115 0.68 -11.02 13.55
C SER A 115 0.18 -10.97 14.99
N CYS A 116 0.84 -10.23 15.88
CA CYS A 116 0.38 -10.08 17.27
C CYS A 116 -0.78 -9.09 17.44
N ARG A 117 -1.05 -8.24 16.43
CA ARG A 117 -2.04 -7.15 16.51
C ARG A 117 -3.14 -7.22 15.44
N ILE A 118 -2.86 -7.94 14.36
CA ILE A 118 -3.76 -8.09 13.20
C ILE A 118 -4.06 -9.59 13.03
N GLY A 119 -5.32 -9.96 12.96
CA GLY A 119 -5.78 -11.30 12.63
C GLY A 119 -6.69 -11.30 11.41
N ASP A 120 -7.31 -12.44 11.10
CA ASP A 120 -8.12 -12.64 9.88
C ASP A 120 -7.33 -12.23 8.61
N ILE A 121 -6.04 -12.58 8.62
CA ILE A 121 -5.12 -12.15 7.57
C ILE A 121 -5.43 -12.89 6.27
N LYS A 122 -5.65 -12.15 5.19
CA LYS A 122 -5.74 -12.68 3.84
C LYS A 122 -4.57 -12.20 3.02
N ILE A 123 -3.94 -13.09 2.26
CA ILE A 123 -2.83 -12.79 1.37
C ILE A 123 -3.27 -13.10 -0.04
N LEU A 124 -3.25 -12.10 -0.92
CA LEU A 124 -3.54 -12.24 -2.34
C LEU A 124 -2.25 -12.02 -3.14
N PRO A 125 -1.64 -13.08 -3.69
CA PRO A 125 -0.49 -12.94 -4.58
C PRO A 125 -0.91 -12.28 -5.90
N LEU A 126 -0.08 -11.37 -6.42
CA LEU A 126 -0.30 -10.70 -7.70
C LEU A 126 0.73 -11.19 -8.71
N THR A 127 0.26 -11.78 -9.81
CA THR A 127 1.08 -12.24 -10.94
C THR A 127 0.85 -11.37 -12.16
N SER A 128 1.91 -11.07 -12.91
CA SER A 128 1.74 -10.33 -14.16
C SER A 128 0.92 -11.15 -15.17
N PHE A 129 1.26 -12.45 -15.33
CA PHE A 129 0.58 -13.34 -16.26
C PHE A 129 0.30 -14.71 -15.60
N LYS A 130 -0.58 -15.49 -16.23
CA LYS A 130 -0.88 -16.84 -15.78
C LYS A 130 0.39 -17.71 -15.71
N ASN A 131 0.48 -18.55 -14.70
CA ASN A 131 1.60 -19.47 -14.44
C ASN A 131 2.96 -18.78 -14.17
N GLN A 132 2.96 -17.54 -13.76
CA GLN A 132 4.16 -16.83 -13.32
C GLN A 132 4.23 -16.73 -11.80
N LYS A 133 5.45 -16.62 -11.27
CA LYS A 133 5.69 -16.33 -9.86
C LYS A 133 5.11 -14.93 -9.51
N ALA A 134 4.45 -14.82 -8.37
CA ALA A 134 4.01 -13.54 -7.85
C ALA A 134 5.22 -12.68 -7.47
N LYS A 135 5.22 -11.42 -7.91
CA LYS A 135 6.23 -10.42 -7.52
C LYS A 135 5.72 -9.48 -6.44
N ARG A 136 4.41 -9.37 -6.29
CA ARG A 136 3.75 -8.52 -5.29
C ARG A 136 2.65 -9.30 -4.59
N ILE A 137 2.31 -8.83 -3.42
CA ILE A 137 1.23 -9.33 -2.60
C ILE A 137 0.36 -8.17 -2.13
N LEU A 138 -0.94 -8.42 -2.04
CA LEU A 138 -1.83 -7.66 -1.19
C LEU A 138 -2.03 -8.45 0.10
N ILE A 139 -1.92 -7.78 1.24
CA ILE A 139 -2.20 -8.34 2.55
C ILE A 139 -3.31 -7.50 3.16
N LYS A 140 -4.36 -8.15 3.63
CA LYS A 140 -5.46 -7.52 4.36
C LYS A 140 -5.64 -8.24 5.69
N GLY A 141 -5.93 -7.49 6.75
CA GLY A 141 -6.23 -8.08 8.04
C GLY A 141 -6.99 -7.12 8.94
N CYS A 142 -7.57 -7.63 10.01
CA CYS A 142 -8.40 -6.89 10.94
C CYS A 142 -7.69 -6.68 12.27
N LYS A 143 -7.64 -5.43 12.76
CA LYS A 143 -6.99 -5.10 14.04
C LYS A 143 -7.74 -5.67 15.23
N GLY A 144 -7.01 -6.34 16.12
CA GLY A 144 -7.54 -6.90 17.36
C GLY A 144 -8.36 -8.18 17.18
N THR A 145 -8.22 -8.88 16.05
CA THR A 145 -8.75 -10.23 15.85
C THR A 145 -7.65 -11.28 15.92
N ARG A 146 -8.04 -12.56 16.05
CA ARG A 146 -7.14 -13.72 16.11
C ARG A 146 -7.53 -14.81 15.12
N GLY A 147 -8.31 -14.48 14.10
CA GLY A 147 -8.72 -15.43 13.07
C GLY A 147 -7.54 -15.94 12.24
N PRO A 148 -7.73 -17.05 11.51
CA PRO A 148 -6.69 -17.73 10.77
C PRO A 148 -6.17 -16.89 9.60
N LEU A 149 -4.92 -17.19 9.19
CA LEU A 149 -4.36 -16.67 7.95
C LEU A 149 -4.87 -17.50 6.77
N VAL A 150 -5.26 -16.82 5.70
CA VAL A 150 -5.72 -17.44 4.45
C VAL A 150 -4.84 -16.97 3.29
N LEU A 151 -4.23 -17.89 2.56
CA LEU A 151 -3.55 -17.62 1.31
C LEU A 151 -4.54 -17.84 0.15
N LEU A 152 -4.84 -16.78 -0.58
CA LEU A 152 -5.77 -16.81 -1.70
C LEU A 152 -5.08 -17.24 -3.01
N PRO A 153 -5.84 -17.77 -3.99
CA PRO A 153 -5.30 -18.03 -5.31
C PRO A 153 -4.73 -16.75 -5.94
N PRO A 154 -3.65 -16.85 -6.76
CA PRO A 154 -3.03 -15.70 -7.37
C PRO A 154 -3.97 -14.93 -8.31
N GLN A 155 -4.00 -13.59 -8.18
CA GLN A 155 -4.68 -12.71 -9.11
C GLN A 155 -3.77 -12.39 -10.31
N VAL A 156 -4.22 -12.73 -11.50
CA VAL A 156 -3.54 -12.41 -12.75
C VAL A 156 -3.88 -10.99 -13.19
N LEU A 157 -2.87 -10.14 -13.36
CA LEU A 157 -3.08 -8.73 -13.71
C LEU A 157 -3.31 -8.51 -15.21
N HIS A 158 -2.61 -9.24 -16.09
CA HIS A 158 -2.63 -9.02 -17.55
C HIS A 158 -3.08 -10.25 -18.33
N LYS A 159 -3.69 -10.02 -19.50
CA LYS A 159 -4.25 -11.11 -20.35
C LYS A 159 -3.20 -11.89 -21.13
N LYS A 160 -2.19 -11.21 -21.68
CA LYS A 160 -1.15 -11.79 -22.56
C LYS A 160 0.17 -11.06 -22.40
N HIS A 161 1.27 -11.74 -22.72
CA HIS A 161 2.54 -11.11 -23.00
C HIS A 161 2.36 -10.20 -24.22
N VAL A 162 2.61 -8.92 -24.08
CA VAL A 162 2.61 -7.97 -25.17
C VAL A 162 4.05 -7.82 -25.65
N ARG A 163 4.28 -7.75 -26.96
CA ARG A 163 5.59 -7.47 -27.55
C ARG A 163 6.09 -6.11 -27.04
N PRO A 164 7.41 -5.90 -26.95
CA PRO A 164 7.95 -4.59 -26.61
C PRO A 164 7.34 -3.50 -27.50
N GLY A 165 6.87 -2.40 -26.88
CA GLY A 165 6.21 -1.30 -27.60
C GLY A 165 4.67 -1.33 -27.63
N TYR A 166 4.03 -2.39 -27.16
CA TYR A 166 2.56 -2.45 -27.06
C TYR A 166 2.09 -2.30 -25.61
N GLU A 167 0.97 -1.61 -25.41
CA GLU A 167 0.35 -1.45 -24.10
C GLU A 167 -0.10 -2.79 -23.52
N THR A 168 0.28 -3.06 -22.28
CA THR A 168 -0.20 -4.23 -21.54
C THR A 168 -1.69 -4.10 -21.25
N THR A 169 -2.50 -5.01 -21.76
CA THR A 169 -3.93 -5.04 -21.46
C THR A 169 -4.18 -5.76 -20.14
N TYR A 170 -4.85 -5.10 -19.21
CA TYR A 170 -5.30 -5.72 -17.97
C TYR A 170 -6.26 -6.89 -18.23
N SER A 171 -6.31 -7.84 -17.31
CA SER A 171 -7.36 -8.86 -17.30
C SER A 171 -8.73 -8.19 -17.15
N LYS A 172 -9.80 -8.83 -17.66
CA LYS A 172 -11.17 -8.28 -17.61
C LYS A 172 -11.59 -7.92 -16.18
N GLU A 173 -11.15 -8.71 -15.20
CA GLU A 173 -11.45 -8.48 -13.78
C GLU A 173 -10.74 -7.24 -13.25
N ILE A 174 -9.42 -7.15 -13.47
CA ILE A 174 -8.62 -5.99 -13.04
C ILE A 174 -9.06 -4.71 -13.74
N GLU A 175 -9.42 -4.79 -15.03
CA GLU A 175 -9.96 -3.63 -15.74
C GLU A 175 -11.27 -3.11 -15.12
N LYS A 176 -12.16 -4.02 -14.70
CA LYS A 176 -13.39 -3.63 -13.97
C LYS A 176 -13.07 -2.97 -12.61
N VAL A 177 -12.06 -3.47 -11.89
CA VAL A 177 -11.63 -2.87 -10.62
C VAL A 177 -11.06 -1.46 -10.86
N LEU A 178 -10.10 -1.33 -11.78
CA LEU A 178 -9.38 -0.07 -12.00
C LEU A 178 -10.23 1.01 -12.68
N ARG A 179 -11.09 0.63 -13.66
CA ARG A 179 -11.84 1.60 -14.45
C ARG A 179 -13.30 1.78 -14.02
N LYS A 180 -13.89 0.79 -13.35
CA LYS A 180 -15.31 0.80 -12.96
C LYS A 180 -15.52 0.74 -11.46
N GLY A 181 -14.48 0.82 -10.65
CA GLY A 181 -14.56 0.78 -9.19
C GLY A 181 -15.21 -0.49 -8.64
N LYS A 182 -15.16 -1.62 -9.37
CA LYS A 182 -15.67 -2.89 -8.85
C LYS A 182 -14.76 -3.41 -7.74
N LYS A 183 -15.36 -4.16 -6.81
CA LYS A 183 -14.60 -4.79 -5.72
C LYS A 183 -13.61 -5.80 -6.28
N LEU A 184 -12.40 -5.82 -5.74
CA LEU A 184 -11.47 -6.93 -5.88
C LEU A 184 -11.92 -8.03 -4.90
N ASN A 185 -11.97 -9.28 -5.35
CA ASN A 185 -12.27 -10.42 -4.47
C ASN A 185 -11.07 -10.69 -3.56
N PHE A 186 -11.20 -10.21 -2.31
CA PHE A 186 -10.05 -10.16 -1.39
C PHE A 186 -10.53 -10.24 0.08
#